data_ee547b2fd8c98339f677e0456b0c5873
#
_entry.id   ee547b2fd8c98339f677e0456b0c5873
#
_cell.length_a   1.000
_cell.length_b   1.000
_cell.length_c   1.000
_cell.angle_alpha   90.00
_cell.angle_beta   90.00
_cell.angle_gamma   90.00
#
_symmetry.space_group_name_H-M   'P 1'
#
loop_
_entity.id
_entity.type
_entity.pdbx_description
1 polymer ?
#
loop_
_entity_poly.entity_id
_entity_poly.type
_entity_poly.pdbx_seq_one_letter_code
_entity_poly.pdbx_strand_id
1 'polypeptide(L)'
;MDKDKLYYDGLCPLCVAEMDRLGHLSDPGLDLVDIHSVTDFEGVPDKETLLGTLHLQSAEGKFLVGMDANVAAWQHTRFGLLWRPLRWPVIRQLVDIFYRHWARWRYRRLYGKNPEGV
;
A
#
# COMPACT_ATOMS: atom_id res chain seq x y z
N MET A 1 13.26 5.82 12.75
CA MET A 1 12.50 6.59 13.00
C MET A 1 12.13 7.31 11.78
N ASP A 2 12.18 8.09 11.38
CA ASP A 2 11.80 8.97 10.32
C ASP A 2 11.72 8.34 8.94
N LYS A 3 11.18 7.11 8.88
CA LYS A 3 10.96 6.41 7.64
C LYS A 3 9.47 6.27 7.36
N ASP A 4 9.13 6.28 6.07
CA ASP A 4 7.79 5.88 5.66
C ASP A 4 7.67 4.37 5.80
N LYS A 5 6.51 3.91 6.26
CA LYS A 5 6.24 2.48 6.41
C LYS A 5 5.13 2.08 5.46
N LEU A 6 5.41 1.12 4.59
CA LEU A 6 4.42 0.56 3.68
C LEU A 6 3.98 -0.79 4.20
N TYR A 7 2.70 -0.89 4.54
CA TYR A 7 2.11 -2.13 5.05
C TYR A 7 1.59 -2.97 3.89
N TYR A 8 2.03 -4.20 3.83
CA TYR A 8 1.63 -5.11 2.75
C TYR A 8 1.20 -6.47 3.30
N ASP A 9 0.49 -7.22 2.46
CA ASP A 9 -0.01 -8.55 2.82
C ASP A 9 1.02 -9.59 2.40
N GLY A 10 1.75 -10.14 3.37
CA GLY A 10 2.79 -11.14 3.14
C GLY A 10 2.27 -12.50 2.68
N LEU A 11 0.95 -12.72 2.72
CA LEU A 11 0.34 -13.94 2.20
C LEU A 11 -0.18 -13.80 0.77
N CYS A 12 -0.13 -12.60 0.21
CA CYS A 12 -0.55 -12.35 -1.16
C CYS A 12 0.65 -12.48 -2.10
N PRO A 13 0.66 -13.47 -3.02
CA PRO A 13 1.83 -13.65 -3.90
C PRO A 13 2.14 -12.44 -4.77
N LEU A 14 1.10 -11.75 -5.26
CA LEU A 14 1.30 -10.55 -6.07
C LEU A 14 1.89 -9.41 -5.25
N CYS A 15 1.43 -9.25 -4.01
CA CYS A 15 1.94 -8.21 -3.12
C CYS A 15 3.39 -8.47 -2.74
N VAL A 16 3.73 -9.72 -2.45
CA VAL A 16 5.10 -10.11 -2.11
C VAL A 16 6.04 -9.86 -3.28
N ALA A 17 5.64 -10.26 -4.49
CA ALA A 17 6.46 -10.04 -5.68
C ALA A 17 6.70 -8.56 -5.94
N GLU A 18 5.66 -7.74 -5.77
CA GLU A 18 5.77 -6.30 -5.93
C GLU A 18 6.66 -5.67 -4.88
N MET A 19 6.51 -6.09 -3.63
CA MET A 19 7.31 -5.57 -2.52
C MET A 19 8.77 -5.97 -2.66
N ASP A 20 9.03 -7.17 -3.15
CA ASP A 20 10.40 -7.62 -3.42
C ASP A 20 11.07 -6.71 -4.44
N ARG A 21 10.37 -6.40 -5.52
CA ARG A 21 10.87 -5.49 -6.55
C ARG A 21 11.08 -4.08 -6.00
N LEU A 22 10.08 -3.57 -5.27
CA LEU A 22 10.15 -2.25 -4.68
C LEU A 22 11.30 -2.15 -3.68
N GLY A 23 11.49 -3.18 -2.86
CA GLY A 23 12.57 -3.21 -1.88
C GLY A 23 13.95 -3.11 -2.49
N HIS A 24 14.14 -3.68 -3.69
CA HIS A 24 15.42 -3.60 -4.39
C HIS A 24 15.67 -2.22 -5.01
N LEU A 25 14.60 -1.47 -5.30
CA LEU A 25 14.69 -0.19 -5.99
C LEU A 25 14.58 1.00 -5.05
N SER A 26 14.04 0.81 -3.85
CA SER A 26 13.76 1.92 -2.95
C SER A 26 14.99 2.37 -2.17
N ASP A 27 14.94 3.62 -1.72
CA ASP A 27 15.99 4.18 -0.85
C ASP A 27 15.77 3.73 0.61
N PRO A 28 16.74 4.02 1.51
CA PRO A 28 16.60 3.62 2.92
C PRO A 28 15.48 4.30 3.68
N GLY A 29 14.80 5.28 3.07
CA GLY A 29 13.70 6.00 3.73
C GLY A 29 12.38 5.26 3.73
N LEU A 30 12.31 4.08 3.10
CA LEU A 30 11.10 3.29 3.04
C LEU A 30 11.29 1.95 3.74
N ASP A 31 10.44 1.66 4.72
CA ASP A 31 10.36 0.36 5.38
C ASP A 31 9.15 -0.41 4.83
N LEU A 32 9.36 -1.68 4.51
CA LEU A 32 8.29 -2.57 4.08
C LEU A 32 7.90 -3.44 5.27
N VAL A 33 6.62 -3.38 5.66
CA VAL A 33 6.12 -4.07 6.86
C VAL A 33 5.06 -5.09 6.45
N ASP A 34 5.32 -6.36 6.73
CA ASP A 34 4.31 -7.40 6.54
C ASP A 34 3.25 -7.28 7.63
N ILE A 35 1.99 -7.09 7.21
CA ILE A 35 0.88 -6.90 8.14
C ILE A 35 0.77 -8.08 9.10
N HIS A 36 1.05 -9.30 8.63
CA HIS A 36 0.95 -10.51 9.44
C HIS A 36 2.03 -10.60 10.51
N SER A 37 3.08 -9.78 10.43
CA SER A 37 4.12 -9.73 11.45
C SER A 37 3.85 -8.70 12.54
N VAL A 38 2.82 -7.87 12.36
CA VAL A 38 2.47 -6.83 13.33
C VAL A 38 1.71 -7.47 14.50
N THR A 39 2.17 -7.20 15.71
CA THR A 39 1.55 -7.74 16.93
C THR A 39 0.81 -6.68 17.73
N ASP A 40 1.12 -5.40 17.50
CA ASP A 40 0.51 -4.28 18.20
C ASP A 40 -0.03 -3.29 17.17
N PHE A 41 -1.33 -3.10 17.17
CA PHE A 41 -2.02 -2.20 16.24
C PHE A 41 -2.37 -0.84 16.86
N GLU A 42 -1.73 -0.51 17.97
CA GLU A 42 -1.95 0.80 18.58
C GLU A 42 -1.44 1.91 17.65
N GLY A 43 -2.30 2.87 17.37
CA GLY A 43 -1.95 3.99 16.50
C GLY A 43 -2.00 3.68 15.01
N VAL A 44 -2.41 2.45 14.63
CA VAL A 44 -2.58 2.06 13.22
C VAL A 44 -3.96 1.45 13.02
N PRO A 45 -4.47 1.40 11.78
CA PRO A 45 -5.74 0.70 11.51
C PRO A 45 -5.66 -0.76 11.89
N ASP A 46 -6.81 -1.39 12.12
CA ASP A 46 -6.83 -2.80 12.47
C ASP A 46 -6.37 -3.67 11.29
N LYS A 47 -6.11 -4.94 11.59
CA LYS A 47 -5.54 -5.87 10.62
C LYS A 47 -6.42 -6.02 9.38
N GLU A 48 -7.73 -6.13 9.56
CA GLU A 48 -8.64 -6.28 8.42
C GLU A 48 -8.59 -5.07 7.49
N THR A 49 -8.56 -3.88 8.06
CA THR A 49 -8.47 -2.65 7.28
C THR A 49 -7.16 -2.59 6.51
N LEU A 50 -6.05 -2.94 7.17
CA LEU A 50 -4.74 -2.94 6.51
C LEU A 50 -4.68 -3.96 5.38
N LEU A 51 -5.29 -5.14 5.56
CA LEU A 51 -5.31 -6.17 4.52
C LEU A 51 -6.22 -5.80 3.36
N GLY A 52 -7.21 -4.95 3.58
CA GLY A 52 -8.20 -4.60 2.56
C GLY A 52 -7.65 -3.73 1.44
N THR A 53 -6.66 -2.90 1.74
CA THR A 53 -6.04 -2.04 0.75
C THR A 53 -4.66 -1.62 1.23
N LEU A 54 -3.86 -1.08 0.31
CA LEU A 54 -2.50 -0.66 0.63
C LEU A 54 -2.51 0.56 1.55
N HIS A 55 -1.69 0.54 2.58
CA HIS A 55 -1.53 1.65 3.52
C HIS A 55 -0.06 2.02 3.63
N LEU A 56 0.21 3.32 3.63
CA LEU A 56 1.55 3.84 3.92
C LEU A 56 1.45 4.83 5.05
N GLN A 57 2.25 4.65 6.09
CA GLN A 57 2.35 5.61 7.17
C GLN A 57 3.59 6.46 6.95
N SER A 58 3.41 7.76 6.79
CA SER A 58 4.55 8.66 6.58
C SER A 58 5.39 8.78 7.84
N ALA A 59 6.60 9.31 7.69
CA ALA A 59 7.49 9.53 8.82
C ALA A 59 6.85 10.43 9.89
N GLU A 60 5.89 11.27 9.50
CA GLU A 60 5.17 12.16 10.41
C GLU A 60 3.95 11.49 11.04
N GLY A 61 3.67 10.24 10.72
CA GLY A 61 2.56 9.51 11.29
C GLY A 61 1.26 9.56 10.50
N LYS A 62 1.23 10.23 9.35
CA LYS A 62 0.04 10.31 8.52
C LYS A 62 -0.10 9.07 7.65
N PHE A 63 -1.35 8.64 7.43
CA PHE A 63 -1.62 7.48 6.59
C PHE A 63 -2.10 7.90 5.21
N LEU A 64 -1.52 7.27 4.19
CA LEU A 64 -2.01 7.31 2.82
C LEU A 64 -2.55 5.94 2.48
N VAL A 65 -3.60 5.89 1.66
CA VAL A 65 -4.34 4.66 1.40
C VAL A 65 -4.48 4.45 -0.10
N GLY A 66 -4.47 3.19 -0.51
CA GLY A 66 -4.74 2.82 -1.89
C GLY A 66 -3.64 3.29 -2.84
N MET A 67 -4.04 3.91 -3.94
CA MET A 67 -3.09 4.35 -4.95
C MET A 67 -2.23 5.52 -4.45
N ASP A 68 -2.73 6.34 -3.54
CA ASP A 68 -1.92 7.39 -2.91
C ASP A 68 -0.72 6.78 -2.17
N ALA A 69 -0.95 5.69 -1.45
CA ALA A 69 0.11 4.97 -0.76
C ALA A 69 1.11 4.38 -1.75
N ASN A 70 0.61 3.79 -2.82
CA ASN A 70 1.46 3.17 -3.83
C ASN A 70 2.37 4.20 -4.51
N VAL A 71 1.79 5.33 -4.94
CA VAL A 71 2.57 6.39 -5.57
C VAL A 71 3.61 6.95 -4.60
N ALA A 72 3.23 7.15 -3.35
CA ALA A 72 4.16 7.67 -2.33
C ALA A 72 5.32 6.70 -2.10
N ALA A 73 5.05 5.39 -2.08
CA ALA A 73 6.09 4.39 -1.91
C ALA A 73 7.08 4.42 -3.10
N TRP A 74 6.57 4.52 -4.32
CA TRP A 74 7.41 4.54 -5.50
C TRP A 74 8.20 5.84 -5.64
N GLN A 75 7.83 6.91 -4.91
CA GLN A 75 8.67 8.12 -4.87
C GLN A 75 10.03 7.86 -4.20
N HIS A 76 10.17 6.78 -3.46
CA HIS A 76 11.44 6.35 -2.89
C HIS A 76 12.33 5.65 -3.91
N THR A 77 11.92 5.54 -5.16
CA THR A 77 12.69 4.95 -6.23
C THR A 77 12.99 5.99 -7.29
N ARG A 78 13.92 5.66 -8.20
CA ARG A 78 14.21 6.54 -9.35
C ARG A 78 13.06 6.59 -10.34
N PHE A 79 12.06 5.72 -10.20
CA PHE A 79 10.90 5.69 -11.08
C PHE A 79 9.72 6.51 -10.55
N GLY A 80 9.93 7.29 -9.48
CA GLY A 80 8.85 8.06 -8.88
C GLY A 80 8.14 8.99 -9.84
N LEU A 81 8.90 9.62 -10.76
CA LEU A 81 8.32 10.53 -11.73
C LEU A 81 7.34 9.84 -12.68
N LEU A 82 7.55 8.56 -12.96
CA LEU A 82 6.66 7.78 -13.82
C LEU A 82 5.31 7.51 -13.17
N TRP A 83 5.27 7.54 -11.84
CA TRP A 83 4.05 7.28 -11.10
C TRP A 83 3.24 8.53 -10.81
N ARG A 84 3.84 9.73 -10.90
CA ARG A 84 3.14 10.98 -10.62
C ARG A 84 1.90 11.23 -11.49
N PRO A 85 1.93 10.92 -12.82
CA PRO A 85 0.75 11.16 -13.65
C PRO A 85 -0.50 10.41 -13.18
N LEU A 86 -0.35 9.33 -12.41
CA LEU A 86 -1.49 8.59 -11.86
C LEU A 86 -2.29 9.43 -10.85
N ARG A 87 -1.73 10.54 -10.38
CA ARG A 87 -2.41 11.42 -9.43
C ARG A 87 -2.92 12.70 -10.07
N TRP A 88 -2.86 12.82 -11.40
CA TRP A 88 -3.45 13.95 -12.10
C TRP A 88 -4.99 13.91 -11.97
N PRO A 89 -5.68 15.09 -11.96
CA PRO A 89 -7.09 15.13 -11.55
C PRO A 89 -8.03 14.14 -12.25
N VAL A 90 -7.94 13.98 -13.56
CA VAL A 90 -8.80 13.06 -14.30
C VAL A 90 -8.31 11.62 -14.19
N ILE A 91 -7.01 11.44 -14.38
CA ILE A 91 -6.38 10.12 -14.34
C ILE A 91 -6.52 9.51 -12.93
N ARG A 92 -6.38 10.34 -11.90
CA ARG A 92 -6.53 9.91 -10.52
C ARG A 92 -7.87 9.23 -10.26
N GLN A 93 -8.96 9.81 -10.77
CA GLN A 93 -10.28 9.25 -10.55
C GLN A 93 -10.41 7.87 -11.19
N LEU A 94 -9.93 7.71 -12.42
CA LEU A 94 -9.97 6.42 -13.11
C LEU A 94 -9.11 5.38 -12.41
N VAL A 95 -7.91 5.75 -12.01
CA VAL A 95 -6.98 4.84 -11.34
C VAL A 95 -7.55 4.39 -10.00
N ASP A 96 -8.17 5.29 -9.24
CA ASP A 96 -8.75 4.96 -7.95
C ASP A 96 -9.90 3.98 -8.09
N ILE A 97 -10.73 4.12 -9.12
CA ILE A 97 -11.83 3.19 -9.38
C ILE A 97 -11.28 1.80 -9.69
N PHE A 98 -10.32 1.70 -10.60
CA PHE A 98 -9.70 0.43 -10.95
C PHE A 98 -9.02 -0.21 -9.74
N TYR A 99 -8.31 0.58 -8.96
CA TYR A 99 -7.61 0.06 -7.79
C TYR A 99 -8.59 -0.51 -6.77
N ARG A 100 -9.70 0.17 -6.49
CA ARG A 100 -10.68 -0.32 -5.53
C ARG A 100 -11.30 -1.63 -5.96
N HIS A 101 -11.63 -1.77 -7.24
CA HIS A 101 -12.17 -3.02 -7.77
C HIS A 101 -11.15 -4.14 -7.66
N TRP A 102 -9.91 -3.87 -8.01
CA TRP A 102 -8.84 -4.85 -7.91
C TRP A 102 -8.61 -5.28 -6.46
N ALA A 103 -8.57 -4.33 -5.53
CA ALA A 103 -8.31 -4.62 -4.13
C ALA A 103 -9.42 -5.50 -3.53
N ARG A 104 -10.67 -5.21 -3.87
CA ARG A 104 -11.79 -6.04 -3.42
C ARG A 104 -11.73 -7.44 -4.00
N TRP A 105 -11.44 -7.54 -5.29
CA TRP A 105 -11.31 -8.83 -5.95
C TRP A 105 -10.21 -9.66 -5.29
N ARG A 106 -9.05 -9.06 -5.06
CA ARG A 106 -7.93 -9.72 -4.41
C ARG A 106 -8.30 -10.20 -3.01
N TYR A 107 -8.92 -9.33 -2.23
CA TYR A 107 -9.29 -9.67 -0.86
C TYR A 107 -10.29 -10.83 -0.83
N ARG A 108 -11.27 -10.81 -1.72
CA ARG A 108 -12.25 -11.90 -1.80
C ARG A 108 -11.61 -13.22 -2.21
N ARG A 109 -10.65 -13.17 -3.11
CA ARG A 109 -9.95 -14.39 -3.51
C ARG A 109 -9.15 -15.01 -2.37
N LEU A 110 -8.56 -14.17 -1.52
CA LEU A 110 -7.69 -14.64 -0.44
C LEU A 110 -8.46 -14.97 0.83
N TYR A 111 -9.53 -14.25 1.11
CA TYR A 111 -10.21 -14.34 2.41
C TYR A 111 -11.70 -14.66 2.31
N GLY A 112 -12.27 -14.68 1.13
CA GLY A 112 -13.65 -15.08 0.90
C GLY A 112 -14.72 -14.09 1.32
N LYS A 113 -14.35 -12.85 1.69
CA LYS A 113 -15.30 -11.81 2.09
C LYS A 113 -14.79 -10.43 1.69
N ASN A 114 -15.70 -9.44 1.69
CA ASN A 114 -15.30 -8.08 1.40
C ASN A 114 -14.59 -7.46 2.60
N PRO A 115 -13.53 -6.66 2.38
CA PRO A 115 -12.88 -5.95 3.46
C PRO A 115 -13.75 -4.81 3.96
N GLU A 116 -13.72 -4.56 5.27
CA GLU A 116 -14.40 -3.42 5.84
C GLU A 116 -13.64 -2.14 5.51
N GLY A 117 -14.37 -1.05 5.27
CA GLY A 117 -13.75 0.25 5.02
C GLY A 117 -13.20 0.45 3.63
N VAL A 118 -13.46 -0.46 2.70
CA VAL A 118 -13.00 -0.35 1.32
C VAL A 118 -14.14 -0.18 0.35
#